data_44bdcbb4fe3b9a3b81356d13a7781391
#
_entry.id   44bdcbb4fe3b9a3b81356d13a7781391
#
_cell.length_a   1.000
_cell.length_b   1.000
_cell.length_c   1.000
_cell.angle_alpha   90.00
_cell.angle_beta   90.00
_cell.angle_gamma   90.00
#
_symmetry.space_group_name_H-M   'P 1'
#
loop_
_entity.id
_entity.type
_entity.pdbx_description
1 polymer ?
#
loop_
_entity_poly.entity_id
_entity_poly.type
_entity_poly.pdbx_seq_one_letter_code
_entity_poly.pdbx_strand_id
1 'polypeptide(L)'
;MPKPLEATIEIAAPPERVWAVLTDLKRMPEFSPNTVRMMPLGAVRAGTWTINLNHDTYYYPTTSRIVRFEPDRAFAFRMNENRTIWSYQLEATDSGTRLTERRDVPHGVRKPVRIMIDTLLGGEEQFETHLIAGMNETLSKIKSAAER
;
A
#
# COMPACT_ATOMS: atom_id res chain seq x y z
N MET A 1 -5.15 5.35 -19.74
CA MET A 1 -5.39 4.74 -18.42
C MET A 1 -4.09 4.27 -17.82
N PRO A 2 -3.75 4.67 -16.61
CA PRO A 2 -2.55 4.15 -15.97
C PRO A 2 -2.70 2.64 -15.75
N LYS A 3 -1.62 1.94 -16.01
CA LYS A 3 -1.59 0.49 -15.79
C LYS A 3 -1.52 0.21 -14.28
N PRO A 4 -2.09 -0.91 -13.82
CA PRO A 4 -1.82 -1.35 -12.45
C PRO A 4 -0.33 -1.52 -12.24
N LEU A 5 0.16 -1.09 -11.08
CA LEU A 5 1.54 -1.31 -10.67
C LEU A 5 1.57 -2.48 -9.71
N GLU A 6 2.61 -3.29 -9.79
CA GLU A 6 2.71 -4.50 -8.99
C GLU A 6 4.15 -4.77 -8.60
N ALA A 7 4.35 -5.23 -7.38
CA ALA A 7 5.64 -5.65 -6.87
C ALA A 7 5.44 -6.88 -5.98
N THR A 8 6.40 -7.79 -5.99
CA THR A 8 6.30 -9.07 -5.27
C THR A 8 7.59 -9.36 -4.53
N ILE A 9 7.47 -10.00 -3.36
CA ILE A 9 8.63 -10.43 -2.58
C ILE A 9 8.35 -11.79 -1.94
N GLU A 10 9.41 -12.58 -1.77
CA GLU A 10 9.35 -13.84 -1.05
C GLU A 10 9.76 -13.61 0.41
N ILE A 11 8.97 -14.12 1.35
CA ILE A 11 9.17 -13.92 2.78
C ILE A 11 9.29 -15.29 3.46
N ALA A 12 10.35 -15.49 4.25
CA ALA A 12 10.58 -16.72 4.98
C ALA A 12 9.82 -16.70 6.31
N ALA A 13 8.51 -16.58 6.22
CA ALA A 13 7.59 -16.59 7.35
C ALA A 13 6.21 -17.07 6.87
N PRO A 14 5.43 -17.73 7.72
CA PRO A 14 4.12 -18.22 7.30
C PRO A 14 3.13 -17.08 7.07
N PRO A 15 2.09 -17.31 6.24
CA PRO A 15 1.12 -16.25 5.91
C PRO A 15 0.49 -15.55 7.12
N GLU A 16 0.19 -16.27 8.19
CA GLU A 16 -0.41 -15.67 9.37
C GLU A 16 0.51 -14.66 10.05
N ARG A 17 1.83 -14.87 9.99
CA ARG A 17 2.79 -13.92 10.56
C ARG A 17 2.90 -12.68 9.65
N VAL A 18 2.97 -12.89 8.35
CA VAL A 18 2.99 -11.78 7.38
C VAL A 18 1.71 -10.95 7.50
N TRP A 19 0.59 -11.63 7.65
CA TRP A 19 -0.70 -10.97 7.83
C TRP A 19 -0.73 -10.10 9.08
N ALA A 20 -0.24 -10.61 10.19
CA ALA A 20 -0.22 -9.87 11.45
C ALA A 20 0.61 -8.58 11.34
N VAL A 21 1.75 -8.65 10.65
CA VAL A 21 2.60 -7.48 10.41
C VAL A 21 1.90 -6.49 9.47
N LEU A 22 1.38 -6.99 8.35
CA LEU A 22 0.76 -6.18 7.31
C LEU A 22 -0.48 -5.42 7.80
N THR A 23 -1.31 -6.07 8.62
CA THR A 23 -2.58 -5.48 9.06
C THR A 23 -2.48 -4.71 10.37
N ASP A 24 -1.30 -4.62 10.95
CA ASP A 24 -1.06 -3.71 12.07
C ASP A 24 -0.80 -2.31 11.50
N LEU A 25 -1.89 -1.61 11.17
CA LEU A 25 -1.83 -0.37 10.41
C LEU A 25 -1.10 0.75 11.13
N LYS A 26 -1.04 0.72 12.47
CA LYS A 26 -0.29 1.71 13.23
C LYS A 26 1.21 1.61 12.97
N ARG A 27 1.67 0.46 12.49
CA ARG A 27 3.07 0.24 12.12
C ARG A 27 3.37 0.59 10.65
N MET A 28 2.36 0.98 9.88
CA MET A 28 2.57 1.30 8.46
C MET A 28 3.69 2.31 8.23
N PRO A 29 3.89 3.33 9.09
CA PRO A 29 5.03 4.24 8.93
C PRO A 29 6.39 3.55 8.97
N GLU A 30 6.50 2.38 9.59
CA GLU A 30 7.76 1.62 9.61
C GLU A 30 8.06 1.00 8.25
N PHE A 31 7.04 0.78 7.44
CA PHE A 31 7.17 0.06 6.17
C PHE A 31 7.08 0.96 4.95
N SER A 32 6.11 1.86 4.94
CA SER A 32 5.86 2.73 3.79
C SER A 32 6.61 4.05 3.93
N PRO A 33 7.48 4.40 2.95
CA PRO A 33 8.32 5.60 3.09
C PRO A 33 7.54 6.90 3.12
N ASN A 34 6.34 6.93 2.55
CA ASN A 34 5.55 8.16 2.47
C ASN A 34 4.46 8.24 3.53
N THR A 35 4.31 7.23 4.37
CA THR A 35 3.29 7.23 5.42
C THR A 35 3.90 7.65 6.74
N VAL A 36 3.43 8.77 7.28
CA VAL A 36 3.85 9.26 8.59
C VAL A 36 2.99 8.64 9.68
N ARG A 37 1.71 8.44 9.40
CA ARG A 37 0.77 7.87 10.36
C ARG A 37 -0.42 7.25 9.62
N MET A 38 -0.89 6.11 10.12
CA MET A 38 -2.11 5.48 9.62
C MET A 38 -2.92 5.01 10.82
N MET A 39 -4.10 5.61 11.02
CA MET A 39 -4.93 5.34 12.18
C MET A 39 -6.27 4.73 11.77
N PRO A 40 -6.52 3.46 12.11
CA PRO A 40 -7.84 2.88 11.90
C PRO A 40 -8.85 3.45 12.91
N LEU A 41 -10.06 3.68 12.44
CA LEU A 41 -11.17 4.15 13.29
C LEU A 41 -11.97 2.94 13.76
N GLY A 42 -11.38 2.15 14.64
CA GLY A 42 -11.97 0.94 15.17
C GLY A 42 -11.19 -0.30 14.80
N ALA A 43 -11.79 -1.46 14.99
CA ALA A 43 -11.18 -2.74 14.67
C ALA A 43 -10.87 -2.81 13.16
N VAL A 44 -9.71 -3.36 12.81
CA VAL A 44 -9.27 -3.48 11.42
C VAL A 44 -10.05 -4.62 10.76
N ARG A 45 -10.93 -4.26 9.83
CA ARG A 45 -11.78 -5.20 9.09
C ARG A 45 -12.34 -4.51 7.86
N ALA A 46 -13.04 -5.26 7.00
CA ALA A 46 -13.69 -4.67 5.83
C ALA A 46 -14.69 -3.59 6.29
N GLY A 47 -14.63 -2.43 5.65
CA GLY A 47 -15.48 -1.29 5.97
C GLY A 47 -14.87 -0.29 6.93
N THR A 48 -13.79 -0.63 7.63
CA THR A 48 -13.14 0.29 8.57
C THR A 48 -12.49 1.44 7.83
N TRP A 49 -12.70 2.65 8.33
CA TRP A 49 -12.06 3.86 7.81
C TRP A 49 -10.73 4.07 8.50
N THR A 50 -9.78 4.69 7.79
CA THR A 50 -8.52 5.14 8.37
C THR A 50 -8.32 6.62 8.09
N ILE A 51 -7.62 7.28 9.01
CA ILE A 51 -7.13 8.64 8.82
C ILE A 51 -5.62 8.53 8.71
N ASN A 52 -5.06 9.10 7.65
CA ASN A 52 -3.65 8.98 7.34
C ASN A 52 -2.98 10.34 7.26
N LEU A 53 -1.73 10.40 7.70
CA LEU A 53 -0.86 11.54 7.45
C LEU A 53 0.28 11.04 6.57
N ASN A 54 0.50 11.73 5.46
CA ASN A 54 1.51 11.36 4.48
C ASN A 54 2.52 12.50 4.32
N HIS A 55 3.70 12.15 3.87
CA HIS A 55 4.75 13.11 3.57
C HIS A 55 5.44 12.74 2.27
N ASP A 56 5.44 13.66 1.34
CA ASP A 56 6.30 13.61 0.17
C ASP A 56 7.09 14.93 0.20
N THR A 57 6.85 15.86 -0.71
CA THR A 57 7.40 17.21 -0.58
C THR A 57 6.73 17.97 0.57
N TYR A 58 5.45 17.73 0.78
CA TYR A 58 4.64 18.34 1.84
C TYR A 58 3.93 17.27 2.65
N TYR A 59 3.56 17.64 3.89
CA TYR A 59 2.65 16.82 4.69
C TYR A 59 1.24 17.01 4.19
N TYR A 60 0.50 15.93 4.01
CA TYR A 60 -0.90 16.03 3.59
C TYR A 60 -1.72 14.89 4.20
N PRO A 61 -2.95 15.20 4.65
CA PRO A 61 -3.84 14.16 5.17
C PRO A 61 -4.59 13.46 4.04
N THR A 62 -4.91 12.19 4.27
CA THR A 62 -5.81 11.43 3.41
C THR A 62 -6.69 10.56 4.30
N THR A 63 -7.74 10.01 3.70
CA THR A 63 -8.57 9.01 4.36
C THR A 63 -8.65 7.79 3.45
N SER A 64 -8.85 6.63 4.05
CA SER A 64 -9.04 5.41 3.29
C SER A 64 -10.08 4.53 3.95
N ARG A 65 -10.56 3.55 3.20
CA ARG A 65 -11.52 2.56 3.68
C ARG A 65 -11.01 1.19 3.32
N ILE A 66 -11.01 0.28 4.27
CA ILE A 66 -10.65 -1.11 4.00
C ILE A 66 -11.77 -1.73 3.19
N VAL A 67 -11.45 -2.17 1.96
CA VAL A 67 -12.44 -2.72 1.02
C VAL A 67 -12.30 -4.23 0.86
N ARG A 68 -11.20 -4.83 1.34
CA ARG A 68 -11.01 -6.26 1.31
C ARG A 68 -10.24 -6.69 2.55
N PHE A 69 -10.72 -7.72 3.23
CA PHE A 69 -10.11 -8.23 4.45
C PHE A 69 -10.36 -9.72 4.54
N GLU A 70 -9.47 -10.49 3.93
CA GLU A 70 -9.51 -11.95 3.93
C GLU A 70 -8.28 -12.45 4.68
N PRO A 71 -8.43 -12.86 5.95
CA PRO A 71 -7.29 -13.21 6.78
C PRO A 71 -6.32 -14.18 6.11
N ASP A 72 -5.04 -13.85 6.19
CA ASP A 72 -3.90 -14.60 5.65
C ASP A 72 -3.88 -14.70 4.12
N ARG A 73 -4.78 -14.01 3.41
CA ARG A 73 -4.88 -14.11 1.95
C ARG A 73 -4.88 -12.79 1.24
N ALA A 74 -5.74 -11.84 1.62
CA ALA A 74 -5.88 -10.60 0.86
C ALA A 74 -6.35 -9.44 1.73
N PHE A 75 -5.70 -8.29 1.54
CA PHE A 75 -6.00 -7.05 2.23
C PHE A 75 -5.95 -5.92 1.21
N ALA A 76 -6.98 -5.06 1.21
CA ALA A 76 -7.00 -3.92 0.32
C ALA A 76 -7.69 -2.74 0.99
N PHE A 77 -7.18 -1.55 0.69
CA PHE A 77 -7.84 -0.31 1.09
C PHE A 77 -7.90 0.63 -0.10
N ARG A 78 -8.97 1.43 -0.14
CA ARG A 78 -9.18 2.43 -1.17
C ARG A 78 -8.99 3.81 -0.55
N MET A 79 -8.14 4.61 -1.18
CA MET A 79 -8.00 6.02 -0.82
C MET A 79 -9.25 6.76 -1.27
N ASN A 80 -9.86 7.52 -0.37
CA ASN A 80 -11.13 8.19 -0.69
C ASN A 80 -10.92 9.39 -1.60
N GLU A 81 -9.79 10.08 -1.47
CA GLU A 81 -9.53 11.33 -2.20
C GLU A 81 -9.25 11.10 -3.68
N ASN A 82 -8.55 10.04 -4.04
CA ASN A 82 -8.17 9.78 -5.43
C ASN A 82 -8.68 8.44 -5.97
N ARG A 83 -9.41 7.68 -5.14
CA ARG A 83 -9.97 6.37 -5.46
C ARG A 83 -8.94 5.32 -5.87
N THR A 84 -7.69 5.53 -5.54
CA THR A 84 -6.64 4.54 -5.75
C THR A 84 -6.83 3.38 -4.79
N ILE A 85 -6.71 2.17 -5.30
CA ILE A 85 -6.82 0.96 -4.48
C ILE A 85 -5.43 0.36 -4.33
N TRP A 86 -5.02 0.18 -3.08
CA TRP A 86 -3.80 -0.52 -2.72
C TRP A 86 -4.20 -1.88 -2.16
N SER A 87 -3.66 -2.92 -2.76
CA SER A 87 -4.00 -4.28 -2.34
C SER A 87 -2.74 -5.11 -2.09
N TYR A 88 -2.88 -6.06 -1.18
CA TYR A 88 -1.83 -7.00 -0.81
C TYR A 88 -2.41 -8.41 -0.90
N GLN A 89 -1.70 -9.29 -1.57
CA GLN A 89 -2.11 -10.68 -1.71
C GLN A 89 -1.01 -11.59 -1.17
N LEU A 90 -1.42 -12.55 -0.33
CA LEU A 90 -0.51 -13.50 0.30
C LEU A 90 -0.77 -14.87 -0.28
N GLU A 91 0.31 -15.55 -0.68
CA GLU A 91 0.25 -16.90 -1.20
C GLU A 91 1.26 -17.75 -0.46
N ALA A 92 0.80 -18.86 0.13
CA ALA A 92 1.69 -19.77 0.83
C ALA A 92 2.63 -20.46 -0.17
N THR A 93 3.91 -20.55 0.18
CA THR A 93 4.92 -21.25 -0.62
C THR A 93 5.60 -22.30 0.25
N ASP A 94 6.43 -23.13 -0.36
CA ASP A 94 7.17 -24.18 0.37
C ASP A 94 8.11 -23.59 1.43
N SER A 95 8.60 -22.37 1.21
CA SER A 95 9.56 -21.72 2.11
C SER A 95 8.98 -20.57 2.92
N GLY A 96 7.67 -20.27 2.76
CA GLY A 96 7.03 -19.18 3.51
C GLY A 96 5.86 -18.58 2.77
N THR A 97 5.97 -17.30 2.41
CA THR A 97 4.88 -16.53 1.81
C THR A 97 5.39 -15.71 0.64
N ARG A 98 4.62 -15.70 -0.45
CA ARG A 98 4.80 -14.72 -1.51
C ARG A 98 3.82 -13.58 -1.26
N LEU A 99 4.34 -12.38 -1.07
CA LEU A 99 3.54 -11.17 -0.84
C LEU A 99 3.60 -10.29 -2.08
N THR A 100 2.44 -9.99 -2.63
CA THR A 100 2.31 -9.11 -3.79
C THR A 100 1.56 -7.86 -3.40
N GLU A 101 2.15 -6.70 -3.69
CA GLU A 101 1.50 -5.39 -3.52
C GLU A 101 1.11 -4.87 -4.90
N ARG A 102 -0.11 -4.34 -5.00
CA ARG A 102 -0.65 -3.83 -6.26
C ARG A 102 -1.34 -2.50 -6.04
N ARG A 103 -1.13 -1.58 -6.98
CA ARG A 103 -1.86 -0.31 -7.01
C ARG A 103 -2.73 -0.27 -8.25
N ASP A 104 -4.02 -0.06 -8.06
CA ASP A 104 -5.00 0.10 -9.13
C ASP A 104 -5.59 1.50 -9.11
N VAL A 105 -5.76 2.08 -10.30
CA VAL A 105 -6.42 3.38 -10.47
C VAL A 105 -7.59 3.17 -11.43
N PRO A 106 -8.70 2.57 -10.93
CA PRO A 106 -9.78 2.10 -11.81
C PRO A 106 -10.51 3.21 -12.56
N HIS A 107 -10.46 4.44 -12.06
CA HIS A 107 -11.11 5.60 -12.71
C HIS A 107 -10.11 6.53 -13.38
N GLY A 108 -8.85 6.11 -13.50
CA GLY A 108 -7.79 6.94 -14.04
C GLY A 108 -7.39 8.06 -13.09
N VAL A 109 -6.37 8.81 -13.48
CA VAL A 109 -5.90 9.96 -12.70
C VAL A 109 -6.73 11.17 -13.09
N ARG A 110 -7.28 11.89 -12.11
CA ARG A 110 -8.04 13.11 -12.36
C ARG A 110 -7.16 14.16 -13.04
N LYS A 111 -7.76 14.93 -13.94
CA LYS A 111 -7.04 15.94 -14.73
C LYS A 111 -6.15 16.87 -13.89
N PRO A 112 -6.63 17.46 -12.77
CA PRO A 112 -5.75 18.31 -11.94
C PRO A 112 -4.57 17.55 -11.37
N VAL A 113 -4.77 16.28 -10.97
CA VAL A 113 -3.68 15.45 -10.44
C VAL A 113 -2.70 15.08 -11.54
N ARG A 114 -3.20 14.80 -12.75
CA ARG A 114 -2.34 14.50 -13.91
C ARG A 114 -1.47 15.69 -14.27
N ILE A 115 -2.03 16.90 -14.26
CA ILE A 115 -1.27 18.13 -14.54
C ILE A 115 -0.18 18.31 -13.49
N MET A 116 -0.50 18.05 -12.22
CA MET A 116 0.48 18.14 -11.15
C MET A 116 1.62 17.12 -11.34
N ILE A 117 1.29 15.88 -11.69
CA ILE A 117 2.29 14.85 -11.95
C ILE A 117 3.19 15.25 -13.12
N ASP A 118 2.62 15.71 -14.23
CA ASP A 118 3.38 16.11 -15.41
C ASP A 118 4.27 17.32 -15.15
N THR A 119 3.79 18.26 -14.35
CA THR A 119 4.51 19.53 -14.11
C THR A 119 5.53 19.42 -12.99
N LEU A 120 5.17 18.76 -11.88
CA LEU A 120 5.97 18.78 -10.66
C LEU A 120 6.75 17.48 -10.40
N LEU A 121 6.27 16.35 -10.93
CA LEU A 121 6.83 15.04 -10.62
C LEU A 121 7.55 14.38 -11.81
N GLY A 122 7.78 15.13 -12.88
CA GLY A 122 8.54 14.66 -14.02
C GLY A 122 7.79 13.75 -14.99
N GLY A 123 6.46 13.71 -14.89
CA GLY A 123 5.63 12.91 -15.77
C GLY A 123 5.20 11.58 -15.17
N GLU A 124 4.24 10.93 -15.83
CA GLU A 124 3.63 9.70 -15.36
C GLU A 124 4.64 8.56 -15.22
N GLU A 125 5.55 8.41 -16.18
CA GLU A 125 6.54 7.34 -16.16
C GLU A 125 7.49 7.44 -14.96
N GLN A 126 8.02 8.64 -14.70
CA GLN A 126 8.90 8.85 -13.55
C GLN A 126 8.14 8.69 -12.22
N PHE A 127 6.89 9.15 -12.19
CA PHE A 127 6.04 8.98 -11.02
C PHE A 127 5.80 7.49 -10.71
N GLU A 128 5.49 6.71 -11.75
CA GLU A 128 5.28 5.26 -11.59
C GLU A 128 6.56 4.55 -11.15
N THR A 129 7.71 4.93 -11.70
CA THR A 129 9.00 4.37 -11.29
C THR A 129 9.27 4.65 -9.82
N HIS A 130 8.96 5.86 -9.38
CA HIS A 130 9.10 6.27 -7.97
C HIS A 130 8.16 5.45 -7.06
N LEU A 131 6.93 5.24 -7.50
CA LEU A 131 5.97 4.42 -6.74
C LEU A 131 6.43 2.97 -6.62
N ILE A 132 6.93 2.38 -7.70
CA ILE A 132 7.43 1.00 -7.68
C ILE A 132 8.60 0.87 -6.72
N ALA A 133 9.52 1.84 -6.72
CA ALA A 133 10.63 1.85 -5.77
C ALA A 133 10.11 1.89 -4.33
N GLY A 134 9.10 2.71 -4.05
CA GLY A 134 8.47 2.78 -2.74
C GLY A 134 7.77 1.48 -2.35
N MET A 135 7.11 0.83 -3.31
CA MET A 135 6.46 -0.46 -3.08
C MET A 135 7.49 -1.54 -2.71
N ASN A 136 8.60 -1.58 -3.43
CA ASN A 136 9.68 -2.54 -3.13
C ASN A 136 10.30 -2.29 -1.76
N GLU A 137 10.46 -1.03 -1.37
CA GLU A 137 10.95 -0.68 -0.04
C GLU A 137 9.97 -1.13 1.04
N THR A 138 8.68 -0.90 0.83
CA THR A 138 7.63 -1.34 1.75
C THR A 138 7.66 -2.85 1.94
N LEU A 139 7.71 -3.59 0.84
CA LEU A 139 7.74 -5.05 0.88
C LEU A 139 8.99 -5.57 1.59
N SER A 140 10.14 -4.95 1.35
CA SER A 140 11.39 -5.33 1.99
C SER A 140 11.33 -5.14 3.50
N LYS A 141 10.72 -4.06 3.96
CA LYS A 141 10.57 -3.78 5.39
C LYS A 141 9.55 -4.70 6.06
N ILE A 142 8.46 -5.02 5.37
CA ILE A 142 7.50 -6.02 5.87
C ILE A 142 8.19 -7.38 6.01
N LYS A 143 8.97 -7.77 5.00
CA LYS A 143 9.76 -9.00 5.03
C LYS A 143 10.66 -9.05 6.27
N SER A 144 11.43 -7.99 6.51
CA SER A 144 12.33 -7.93 7.66
C SER A 144 11.57 -8.06 8.98
N ALA A 145 10.42 -7.41 9.09
CA ALA A 145 9.61 -7.48 10.31
C ALA A 145 9.01 -8.87 10.52
N ALA A 146 8.55 -9.51 9.45
CA ALA A 146 7.91 -10.83 9.53
C ALA A 146 8.90 -11.96 9.80
N GLU A 147 10.16 -11.79 9.35
CA GLU A 147 11.20 -12.83 9.51
C GLU A 147 11.94 -12.76 10.85
N ARG A 148 11.71 -11.75 11.65
CA ARG A 148 12.34 -11.60 12.98
C ARG A 148 11.84 -12.62 13.98
#